data_2671aaff115c293e82ba939974b1d700
#
_entry.id   2671aaff115c293e82ba939974b1d700
#
_cell.length_a   1.000
_cell.length_b   1.000
_cell.length_c   1.000
_cell.angle_alpha   90.00
_cell.angle_beta   90.00
_cell.angle_gamma   90.00
#
_symmetry.space_group_name_H-M   'P 1'
#
loop_
_entity.id
_entity.type
_entity.pdbx_description
1 polymer ?
#
loop_
_entity_poly.entity_id
_entity_poly.type
_entity_poly.pdbx_seq_one_letter_code
_entity_poly.pdbx_strand_id
1 'polypeptide(L)'
;TPIAFATPTKPTYATLPFIGIQPALMDEHGQEIKGNQVDGRLCIKFPWPSMARTIWGNHQRYKDTYFSAYEGKYFTGDGALRDEVGYYRITGRVDDVIIVSGHNLGTAPIEDAINEHPAVSESAIVGFPHDIKGNALYGYVTLKETGESRDQDNLRKEINQLITEQIGPIAKLDKIQFTNGLPKTRSGKIMRRILRKIASNETENLGDTSTLLNPECVQEIMDNVL
;
A
#
# COMPACT_ATOMS: atom_id res chain seq x y z
N THR A 1 -9.73 7.31 -14.15
CA THR A 1 -9.01 8.58 -14.39
C THR A 1 -10.01 9.63 -14.86
N PRO A 2 -10.14 10.76 -14.16
CA PRO A 2 -11.08 11.81 -14.54
C PRO A 2 -10.71 12.42 -15.89
N ILE A 3 -11.72 12.73 -16.67
CA ILE A 3 -11.57 13.47 -17.93
C ILE A 3 -11.69 14.96 -17.62
N ALA A 4 -10.71 15.74 -18.03
CA ALA A 4 -10.70 17.19 -17.81
C ALA A 4 -12.00 17.83 -18.31
N PHE A 5 -12.59 18.72 -17.52
CA PHE A 5 -13.83 19.44 -17.77
C PHE A 5 -15.12 18.59 -17.89
N ALA A 6 -15.01 17.24 -17.84
CA ALA A 6 -16.15 16.32 -18.00
C ALA A 6 -16.44 15.50 -16.73
N THR A 7 -15.43 15.13 -15.97
CA THR A 7 -15.59 14.30 -14.77
C THR A 7 -15.32 15.11 -13.52
N PRO A 8 -16.30 15.29 -12.61
CA PRO A 8 -16.05 15.90 -11.29
C PRO A 8 -15.01 15.09 -10.55
N THR A 9 -14.05 15.77 -9.92
CA THR A 9 -13.02 15.13 -9.11
C THR A 9 -13.48 14.98 -7.66
N LYS A 10 -13.03 13.92 -6.99
CA LYS A 10 -13.25 13.67 -5.56
C LYS A 10 -11.89 13.35 -4.95
N PRO A 11 -11.45 14.06 -3.91
CA PRO A 11 -10.17 13.77 -3.25
C PRO A 11 -10.03 12.27 -2.92
N THR A 12 -8.83 11.73 -3.09
CA THR A 12 -8.49 10.31 -2.88
C THR A 12 -9.11 9.30 -3.86
N TYR A 13 -10.00 9.71 -4.76
CA TYR A 13 -10.64 8.84 -5.74
C TYR A 13 -10.01 8.92 -7.14
N ALA A 14 -9.87 7.78 -7.79
CA ALA A 14 -9.57 7.68 -9.22
C ALA A 14 -10.77 8.08 -10.10
N THR A 15 -11.94 8.25 -9.49
CA THR A 15 -13.24 8.61 -10.08
C THR A 15 -13.76 7.58 -11.11
N LEU A 16 -14.35 8.01 -12.21
CA LEU A 16 -14.89 7.11 -13.23
C LEU A 16 -13.77 6.49 -14.09
N PRO A 17 -13.98 5.29 -14.62
CA PRO A 17 -13.07 4.69 -15.59
C PRO A 17 -12.89 5.58 -16.82
N PHE A 18 -11.68 5.56 -17.39
CA PHE A 18 -11.45 6.22 -18.68
C PHE A 18 -12.24 5.49 -19.79
N ILE A 19 -12.61 6.22 -20.83
CA ILE A 19 -13.38 5.68 -21.97
C ILE A 19 -12.65 4.47 -22.56
N GLY A 20 -13.38 3.37 -22.74
CA GLY A 20 -12.85 2.09 -23.24
C GLY A 20 -12.22 1.19 -22.19
N ILE A 21 -12.00 1.67 -20.95
CA ILE A 21 -11.51 0.83 -19.84
C ILE A 21 -12.71 0.30 -19.05
N GLN A 22 -12.79 -1.03 -18.90
CA GLN A 22 -13.87 -1.69 -18.17
C GLN A 22 -13.30 -2.40 -16.92
N PRO A 23 -13.26 -1.72 -15.76
CA PRO A 23 -12.85 -2.36 -14.52
C PRO A 23 -13.90 -3.32 -14.00
N ALA A 24 -13.44 -4.34 -13.27
CA ALA A 24 -14.26 -5.24 -12.48
C ALA A 24 -13.66 -5.35 -11.08
N LEU A 25 -14.51 -5.41 -10.06
CA LEU A 25 -14.12 -5.81 -8.72
C LEU A 25 -14.40 -7.30 -8.57
N MET A 26 -13.39 -8.06 -8.14
CA MET A 26 -13.46 -9.51 -8.00
C MET A 26 -13.39 -9.88 -6.53
N ASP A 27 -14.18 -10.87 -6.12
CA ASP A 27 -14.05 -11.49 -4.82
C ASP A 27 -12.88 -12.50 -4.76
N GLU A 28 -12.69 -13.12 -3.62
CA GLU A 28 -11.66 -14.14 -3.41
C GLU A 28 -11.93 -15.46 -4.16
N HIS A 29 -13.16 -15.69 -4.59
CA HIS A 29 -13.59 -16.87 -5.36
C HIS A 29 -13.55 -16.64 -6.88
N GLY A 30 -13.10 -15.46 -7.32
CA GLY A 30 -13.03 -15.12 -8.73
C GLY A 30 -14.35 -14.69 -9.35
N GLN A 31 -15.37 -14.36 -8.53
CA GLN A 31 -16.65 -13.85 -9.01
C GLN A 31 -16.64 -12.32 -9.09
N GLU A 32 -17.29 -11.77 -10.12
CA GLU A 32 -17.42 -10.32 -10.27
C GLU A 32 -18.47 -9.75 -9.32
N ILE A 33 -18.04 -8.85 -8.44
CA ILE A 33 -18.91 -8.14 -7.50
C ILE A 33 -19.66 -7.04 -8.28
N LYS A 34 -20.98 -7.11 -8.29
CA LYS A 34 -21.88 -6.17 -8.96
C LYS A 34 -22.36 -5.06 -8.02
N GLY A 35 -22.89 -3.98 -8.62
CA GLY A 35 -23.47 -2.87 -7.87
C GLY A 35 -22.45 -1.86 -7.37
N ASN A 36 -22.87 -0.96 -6.52
CA ASN A 36 -22.09 0.10 -5.90
C ASN A 36 -21.97 -0.15 -4.39
N GLN A 37 -21.17 0.66 -3.68
CA GLN A 37 -20.83 0.48 -2.25
C GLN A 37 -20.20 -0.89 -1.98
N VAL A 38 -19.26 -1.28 -2.84
CA VAL A 38 -18.58 -2.58 -2.80
C VAL A 38 -17.08 -2.40 -2.93
N ASP A 39 -16.34 -3.33 -2.38
CA ASP A 39 -14.89 -3.43 -2.51
C ASP A 39 -14.47 -4.80 -3.02
N GLY A 40 -13.27 -4.89 -3.57
CA GLY A 40 -12.73 -6.13 -4.10
C GLY A 40 -11.40 -5.92 -4.80
N ARG A 41 -10.92 -6.98 -5.42
CA ARG A 41 -9.66 -6.97 -6.19
C ARG A 41 -9.91 -6.39 -7.57
N LEU A 42 -9.13 -5.38 -7.95
CA LEU A 42 -9.32 -4.65 -9.20
C LEU A 42 -8.77 -5.45 -10.39
N CYS A 43 -9.65 -5.72 -11.35
CA CYS A 43 -9.30 -6.29 -12.64
C CYS A 43 -9.78 -5.39 -13.78
N ILE A 44 -9.23 -5.57 -14.97
CA ILE A 44 -9.71 -4.96 -16.22
C ILE A 44 -10.20 -6.08 -17.13
N LYS A 45 -11.44 -5.96 -17.64
CA LYS A 45 -12.14 -7.02 -18.39
C LYS A 45 -11.57 -7.28 -19.77
N PHE A 46 -11.16 -6.22 -20.47
CA PHE A 46 -10.76 -6.29 -21.86
C PHE A 46 -9.43 -5.60 -22.10
N PRO A 47 -8.65 -6.03 -23.09
CA PRO A 47 -7.44 -5.35 -23.52
C PRO A 47 -7.73 -3.90 -23.93
N TRP A 48 -6.76 -3.03 -23.71
CA TRP A 48 -6.79 -1.62 -24.16
C TRP A 48 -5.50 -1.28 -24.91
N PRO A 49 -5.48 -0.22 -25.75
CA PRO A 49 -4.36 0.06 -26.65
C PRO A 49 -2.99 0.20 -25.99
N SER A 50 -2.93 0.73 -24.77
CA SER A 50 -1.67 0.91 -24.02
C SER A 50 -1.32 -0.25 -23.09
N MET A 51 -2.08 -1.35 -23.10
CA MET A 51 -1.74 -2.55 -22.32
C MET A 51 -0.40 -3.13 -22.80
N ALA A 52 0.49 -3.44 -21.85
CA ALA A 52 1.74 -4.14 -22.17
C ALA A 52 1.45 -5.48 -22.86
N ARG A 53 2.27 -5.87 -23.85
CA ARG A 53 2.12 -7.14 -24.59
C ARG A 53 2.94 -8.27 -23.95
N THR A 54 3.99 -7.92 -23.23
CA THR A 54 4.92 -8.87 -22.61
C THR A 54 5.85 -8.18 -21.63
N ILE A 55 6.60 -8.97 -20.86
CA ILE A 55 7.81 -8.55 -20.15
C ILE A 55 8.99 -8.97 -21.01
N TRP A 56 9.92 -8.05 -21.28
CA TRP A 56 11.11 -8.33 -22.09
C TRP A 56 11.88 -9.55 -21.57
N GLY A 57 12.12 -10.50 -22.46
CA GLY A 57 12.83 -11.73 -22.15
C GLY A 57 12.07 -12.74 -21.27
N ASN A 58 10.85 -12.43 -20.82
CA ASN A 58 10.09 -13.35 -19.94
C ASN A 58 8.56 -13.21 -20.11
N HIS A 59 8.07 -13.74 -21.22
CA HIS A 59 6.63 -13.71 -21.50
C HIS A 59 5.80 -14.53 -20.51
N GLN A 60 6.33 -15.64 -20.01
CA GLN A 60 5.62 -16.46 -19.02
C GLN A 60 5.35 -15.68 -17.76
N ARG A 61 6.35 -14.94 -17.24
CA ARG A 61 6.16 -14.07 -16.08
C ARG A 61 5.06 -13.03 -16.30
N TYR A 62 4.90 -12.49 -17.52
CA TYR A 62 3.81 -11.57 -17.85
C TYR A 62 2.45 -12.23 -17.64
N LYS A 63 2.27 -13.46 -18.16
CA LYS A 63 1.04 -14.23 -17.99
C LYS A 63 0.78 -14.55 -16.51
N ASP A 64 1.79 -15.05 -15.82
CA ASP A 64 1.66 -15.47 -14.42
C ASP A 64 1.32 -14.29 -13.51
N THR A 65 1.90 -13.12 -13.77
CA THR A 65 1.68 -11.93 -12.95
C THR A 65 0.28 -11.33 -13.15
N TYR A 66 -0.19 -11.24 -14.39
CA TYR A 66 -1.36 -10.42 -14.72
C TYR A 66 -2.61 -11.21 -15.10
N PHE A 67 -2.49 -12.49 -15.45
CA PHE A 67 -3.61 -13.27 -16.00
C PHE A 67 -3.86 -14.62 -15.30
N SER A 68 -2.99 -15.04 -14.36
CA SER A 68 -3.17 -16.33 -13.67
C SER A 68 -4.22 -16.29 -12.59
N ALA A 69 -4.39 -15.15 -11.90
CA ALA A 69 -5.29 -15.03 -10.76
C ALA A 69 -6.78 -15.00 -11.18
N TYR A 70 -7.08 -14.41 -12.35
CA TYR A 70 -8.46 -14.25 -12.85
C TYR A 70 -8.51 -14.51 -14.34
N GLU A 71 -9.06 -15.66 -14.73
CA GLU A 71 -9.12 -16.08 -16.13
C GLU A 71 -9.79 -15.02 -17.02
N GLY A 72 -9.15 -14.69 -18.14
CA GLY A 72 -9.64 -13.72 -19.11
C GLY A 72 -9.64 -12.25 -18.67
N LYS A 73 -9.09 -11.92 -17.51
CA LYS A 73 -9.02 -10.55 -17.00
C LYS A 73 -7.59 -10.17 -16.65
N TYR A 74 -7.25 -8.90 -16.87
CA TYR A 74 -5.99 -8.34 -16.40
C TYR A 74 -6.12 -7.97 -14.91
N PHE A 75 -5.39 -8.66 -14.05
CA PHE A 75 -5.31 -8.36 -12.63
C PHE A 75 -4.29 -7.26 -12.37
N THR A 76 -4.72 -6.15 -11.77
CA THR A 76 -3.84 -4.99 -11.51
C THR A 76 -2.90 -5.20 -10.33
N GLY A 77 -3.21 -6.15 -9.45
CA GLY A 77 -2.54 -6.33 -8.16
C GLY A 77 -3.02 -5.38 -7.07
N ASP A 78 -4.04 -4.58 -7.35
CA ASP A 78 -4.57 -3.60 -6.42
C ASP A 78 -5.96 -4.00 -5.94
N GLY A 79 -6.29 -3.61 -4.69
CA GLY A 79 -7.65 -3.54 -4.19
C GLY A 79 -8.29 -2.21 -4.55
N ALA A 80 -9.60 -2.20 -4.71
CA ALA A 80 -10.36 -0.97 -4.91
C ALA A 80 -11.76 -1.08 -4.33
N LEU A 81 -12.33 0.05 -3.93
CA LEU A 81 -13.75 0.18 -3.65
C LEU A 81 -14.44 0.97 -4.77
N ARG A 82 -15.72 0.72 -4.93
CA ARG A 82 -16.62 1.49 -5.79
C ARG A 82 -17.73 2.06 -4.93
N ASP A 83 -17.80 3.41 -4.81
CA ASP A 83 -18.76 4.10 -3.95
C ASP A 83 -20.18 4.09 -4.51
N GLU A 84 -21.11 4.77 -3.85
CA GLU A 84 -22.53 4.84 -4.19
C GLU A 84 -22.82 5.45 -5.57
N VAL A 85 -21.94 6.33 -6.06
CA VAL A 85 -22.06 6.98 -7.37
C VAL A 85 -21.23 6.31 -8.46
N GLY A 86 -20.51 5.22 -8.11
CA GLY A 86 -19.70 4.45 -9.06
C GLY A 86 -18.27 4.92 -9.21
N TYR A 87 -17.78 5.81 -8.32
CA TYR A 87 -16.39 6.25 -8.34
C TYR A 87 -15.48 5.22 -7.70
N TYR A 88 -14.33 4.98 -8.32
CA TYR A 88 -13.31 4.06 -7.82
C TYR A 88 -12.30 4.76 -6.94
N ARG A 89 -11.99 4.16 -5.79
CA ARG A 89 -10.86 4.49 -4.93
C ARG A 89 -9.96 3.28 -4.84
N ILE A 90 -8.66 3.46 -5.07
CA ILE A 90 -7.67 2.40 -4.85
C ILE A 90 -7.41 2.30 -3.34
N THR A 91 -7.50 1.07 -2.80
CA THR A 91 -7.34 0.81 -1.36
C THR A 91 -5.94 0.30 -1.00
N GLY A 92 -5.09 0.10 -2.00
CA GLY A 92 -3.71 -0.35 -1.85
C GLY A 92 -3.43 -1.63 -2.64
N ARG A 93 -2.22 -2.15 -2.48
CA ARG A 93 -1.81 -3.41 -3.09
C ARG A 93 -2.45 -4.60 -2.38
N VAL A 94 -2.88 -5.61 -3.14
CA VAL A 94 -3.41 -6.85 -2.55
C VAL A 94 -2.33 -7.63 -1.80
N ASP A 95 -1.09 -7.56 -2.28
CA ASP A 95 0.08 -8.17 -1.64
C ASP A 95 0.62 -7.37 -0.43
N ASP A 96 0.13 -6.15 -0.22
CA ASP A 96 0.43 -5.33 0.97
C ASP A 96 -0.69 -5.38 2.03
N VAL A 97 -1.76 -6.14 1.81
CA VAL A 97 -2.77 -6.42 2.85
C VAL A 97 -2.14 -7.27 3.95
N ILE A 98 -2.29 -6.81 5.19
CA ILE A 98 -1.75 -7.47 6.37
C ILE A 98 -2.90 -8.12 7.14
N ILE A 99 -2.79 -9.42 7.41
CA ILE A 99 -3.79 -10.15 8.20
C ILE A 99 -3.39 -10.08 9.67
N VAL A 100 -4.12 -9.29 10.44
CA VAL A 100 -3.91 -9.13 11.89
C VAL A 100 -5.08 -9.74 12.63
N SER A 101 -4.86 -10.76 13.42
CA SER A 101 -5.91 -11.46 14.19
C SER A 101 -7.13 -11.86 13.32
N GLY A 102 -6.90 -12.29 12.08
CA GLY A 102 -7.93 -12.68 11.13
C GLY A 102 -8.60 -11.52 10.36
N HIS A 103 -8.21 -10.28 10.58
CA HIS A 103 -8.73 -9.12 9.86
C HIS A 103 -7.76 -8.66 8.76
N ASN A 104 -8.28 -8.42 7.58
CA ASN A 104 -7.51 -7.87 6.45
C ASN A 104 -7.37 -6.36 6.59
N LEU A 105 -6.16 -5.87 6.81
CA LEU A 105 -5.85 -4.46 6.93
C LEU A 105 -5.03 -4.00 5.72
N GLY A 106 -5.56 -3.05 4.97
CA GLY A 106 -4.81 -2.35 3.92
C GLY A 106 -3.82 -1.36 4.53
N THR A 107 -2.62 -1.26 3.99
CA THR A 107 -1.60 -0.34 4.51
C THR A 107 -1.93 1.11 4.19
N ALA A 108 -2.51 1.40 3.02
CA ALA A 108 -2.77 2.76 2.57
C ALA A 108 -3.70 3.56 3.49
N PRO A 109 -4.84 3.06 3.99
CA PRO A 109 -5.67 3.80 4.94
C PRO A 109 -4.94 4.14 6.25
N ILE A 110 -4.04 3.25 6.73
CA ILE A 110 -3.27 3.47 7.94
C ILE A 110 -2.20 4.55 7.69
N GLU A 111 -1.51 4.47 6.55
CA GLU A 111 -0.53 5.47 6.13
C GLU A 111 -1.19 6.85 5.92
N ASP A 112 -2.38 6.89 5.32
CA ASP A 112 -3.16 8.13 5.16
C ASP A 112 -3.46 8.77 6.53
N ALA A 113 -3.93 7.99 7.50
CA ALA A 113 -4.20 8.47 8.86
C ALA A 113 -2.94 9.02 9.55
N ILE A 114 -1.80 8.30 9.44
CA ILE A 114 -0.52 8.74 10.01
C ILE A 114 -0.04 10.03 9.37
N ASN A 115 -0.17 10.16 8.05
CA ASN A 115 0.31 11.31 7.29
C ASN A 115 -0.52 12.58 7.56
N GLU A 116 -1.72 12.48 8.16
CA GLU A 116 -2.47 13.63 8.65
C GLU A 116 -1.84 14.25 9.92
N HIS A 117 -0.98 13.51 10.63
CA HIS A 117 -0.32 14.06 11.80
C HIS A 117 0.64 15.21 11.42
N PRO A 118 0.53 16.39 12.06
CA PRO A 118 1.28 17.57 11.64
C PRO A 118 2.80 17.42 11.66
N ALA A 119 3.31 16.52 12.51
CA ALA A 119 4.73 16.23 12.61
C ALA A 119 5.26 15.25 11.57
N VAL A 120 4.39 14.49 10.89
CA VAL A 120 4.78 13.44 9.96
C VAL A 120 4.99 14.01 8.55
N SER A 121 6.06 13.61 7.91
CA SER A 121 6.35 13.89 6.49
C SER A 121 5.83 12.79 5.58
N GLU A 122 6.15 11.55 5.93
CA GLU A 122 5.70 10.36 5.21
C GLU A 122 5.76 9.12 6.12
N SER A 123 5.03 8.07 5.75
CA SER A 123 5.04 6.81 6.47
C SER A 123 4.97 5.61 5.53
N ALA A 124 5.39 4.46 6.04
CA ALA A 124 5.22 3.17 5.36
C ALA A 124 4.90 2.10 6.40
N ILE A 125 3.85 1.32 6.12
CA ILE A 125 3.41 0.24 7.00
C ILE A 125 3.73 -1.10 6.36
N VAL A 126 4.25 -2.02 7.19
CA VAL A 126 4.48 -3.42 6.82
C VAL A 126 4.02 -4.35 7.93
N GLY A 127 3.70 -5.59 7.56
CA GLY A 127 3.46 -6.66 8.53
C GLY A 127 4.78 -7.33 8.93
N PHE A 128 4.84 -7.78 10.16
CA PHE A 128 5.89 -8.68 10.65
C PHE A 128 5.28 -9.83 11.46
N PRO A 129 5.95 -11.00 11.55
CA PRO A 129 5.45 -12.14 12.30
C PRO A 129 5.22 -11.83 13.77
N HIS A 130 4.09 -12.28 14.33
CA HIS A 130 3.75 -12.11 15.73
C HIS A 130 3.06 -13.37 16.28
N ASP A 131 3.54 -13.90 17.42
CA ASP A 131 3.13 -15.20 17.95
C ASP A 131 1.63 -15.35 18.22
N ILE A 132 0.96 -14.27 18.64
CA ILE A 132 -0.48 -14.30 19.00
C ILE A 132 -1.36 -13.82 17.84
N LYS A 133 -0.94 -12.76 17.12
CA LYS A 133 -1.77 -12.10 16.09
C LYS A 133 -1.59 -12.70 14.69
N GLY A 134 -0.64 -13.63 14.51
CA GLY A 134 -0.14 -14.07 13.20
C GLY A 134 0.79 -13.04 12.58
N ASN A 135 0.28 -11.84 12.32
CA ASN A 135 1.10 -10.67 11.99
C ASN A 135 0.73 -9.50 12.91
N ALA A 136 1.71 -8.62 13.11
CA ALA A 136 1.54 -7.32 13.75
C ALA A 136 1.99 -6.20 12.80
N LEU A 137 1.66 -4.95 13.13
CA LEU A 137 1.92 -3.80 12.28
C LEU A 137 3.18 -3.07 12.73
N TYR A 138 4.09 -2.84 11.77
CA TYR A 138 5.30 -2.06 11.94
C TYR A 138 5.22 -0.80 11.08
N GLY A 139 5.31 0.37 11.71
CA GLY A 139 5.31 1.65 11.04
C GLY A 139 6.71 2.25 10.98
N TYR A 140 7.16 2.60 9.78
CA TYR A 140 8.32 3.44 9.55
C TYR A 140 7.84 4.84 9.26
N VAL A 141 8.28 5.83 10.04
CA VAL A 141 7.76 7.19 9.99
C VAL A 141 8.89 8.19 9.86
N THR A 142 8.82 9.05 8.86
CA THR A 142 9.73 10.16 8.67
C THR A 142 9.08 11.44 9.19
N LEU A 143 9.77 12.18 10.05
CA LEU A 143 9.28 13.42 10.63
C LEU A 143 9.68 14.63 9.76
N LYS A 144 8.85 15.67 9.82
CA LYS A 144 9.20 16.99 9.25
C LYS A 144 10.31 17.62 10.07
N GLU A 145 11.28 18.21 9.39
CA GLU A 145 12.34 19.00 10.02
C GLU A 145 11.73 20.30 10.61
N THR A 146 11.70 20.39 11.92
CA THR A 146 11.18 21.60 12.63
C THR A 146 12.20 22.24 13.55
N GLY A 147 13.43 21.68 13.66
CA GLY A 147 14.47 22.16 14.56
C GLY A 147 14.20 21.95 16.07
N GLU A 148 13.04 21.43 16.44
CA GLU A 148 12.68 21.14 17.82
C GLU A 148 12.88 19.66 18.16
N SER A 149 13.49 19.40 19.31
CA SER A 149 13.56 18.04 19.85
C SER A 149 12.17 17.59 20.27
N ARG A 150 11.69 16.48 19.73
CA ARG A 150 10.36 15.93 20.03
C ARG A 150 10.48 14.68 20.90
N ASP A 151 9.58 14.57 21.86
CA ASP A 151 9.40 13.36 22.64
C ASP A 151 8.82 12.25 21.73
N GLN A 152 9.67 11.30 21.35
CA GLN A 152 9.29 10.20 20.46
C GLN A 152 8.23 9.28 21.08
N ASP A 153 8.22 9.10 22.41
CA ASP A 153 7.24 8.24 23.05
C ASP A 153 5.86 8.90 23.07
N ASN A 154 5.81 10.22 23.20
CA ASN A 154 4.57 10.96 23.04
C ASN A 154 4.05 10.91 21.60
N LEU A 155 4.93 11.08 20.61
CA LEU A 155 4.56 10.96 19.20
C LEU A 155 4.01 9.57 18.84
N ARG A 156 4.59 8.49 19.39
CA ARG A 156 4.05 7.13 19.18
C ARG A 156 2.63 6.99 19.70
N LYS A 157 2.32 7.62 20.84
CA LYS A 157 0.97 7.61 21.43
C LYS A 157 -0.01 8.43 20.58
N GLU A 158 0.38 9.63 20.16
CA GLU A 158 -0.44 10.50 19.31
C GLU A 158 -0.78 9.84 17.97
N ILE A 159 0.20 9.25 17.30
CA ILE A 159 0.01 8.51 16.05
C ILE A 159 -0.95 7.33 16.25
N ASN A 160 -0.75 6.51 17.30
CA ASN A 160 -1.63 5.38 17.57
C ASN A 160 -3.04 5.80 18.00
N GLN A 161 -3.19 6.95 18.64
CA GLN A 161 -4.50 7.51 18.94
C GLN A 161 -5.22 7.92 17.66
N LEU A 162 -4.55 8.63 16.75
CA LEU A 162 -5.10 9.05 15.47
C LEU A 162 -5.56 7.86 14.61
N ILE A 163 -4.74 6.80 14.53
CA ILE A 163 -5.12 5.55 13.86
C ILE A 163 -6.37 4.93 14.50
N THR A 164 -6.44 4.94 15.83
CA THR A 164 -7.58 4.36 16.55
C THR A 164 -8.87 5.12 16.29
N GLU A 165 -8.80 6.44 16.23
CA GLU A 165 -9.96 7.31 15.99
C GLU A 165 -10.47 7.19 14.54
N GLN A 166 -9.59 7.08 13.55
CA GLN A 166 -9.98 7.06 12.14
C GLN A 166 -10.31 5.67 11.60
N ILE A 167 -9.65 4.62 12.10
CA ILE A 167 -9.76 3.26 11.56
C ILE A 167 -10.27 2.29 12.62
N GLY A 168 -9.75 2.39 13.83
CA GLY A 168 -10.11 1.51 14.93
C GLY A 168 -8.90 0.87 15.61
N PRO A 169 -9.09 0.29 16.81
CA PRO A 169 -8.00 -0.21 17.65
C PRO A 169 -7.25 -1.40 17.07
N ILE A 170 -7.84 -2.14 16.11
CA ILE A 170 -7.22 -3.26 15.42
C ILE A 170 -6.04 -2.84 14.53
N ALA A 171 -6.04 -1.58 14.07
CA ALA A 171 -5.02 -1.01 13.20
C ALA A 171 -3.87 -0.33 13.94
N LYS A 172 -3.85 -0.37 15.27
CA LYS A 172 -2.74 0.14 16.07
C LYS A 172 -1.43 -0.49 15.66
N LEU A 173 -0.39 0.36 15.55
CA LEU A 173 0.96 -0.11 15.28
C LEU A 173 1.58 -0.68 16.56
N ASP A 174 2.11 -1.88 16.46
CA ASP A 174 2.85 -2.53 17.54
C ASP A 174 4.25 -1.94 17.68
N LYS A 175 4.83 -1.52 16.56
CA LYS A 175 6.15 -0.87 16.52
C LYS A 175 6.08 0.37 15.62
N ILE A 176 6.70 1.47 16.07
CA ILE A 176 6.86 2.70 15.31
C ILE A 176 8.32 3.11 15.37
N GLN A 177 9.02 2.99 14.27
CA GLN A 177 10.40 3.42 14.10
C GLN A 177 10.43 4.77 13.37
N PHE A 178 11.01 5.76 13.99
CA PHE A 178 11.32 7.03 13.33
C PHE A 178 12.63 6.88 12.55
N THR A 179 12.64 7.35 11.31
CA THR A 179 13.77 7.21 10.37
C THR A 179 13.93 8.51 9.56
N ASN A 180 15.15 8.78 9.12
CA ASN A 180 15.45 9.97 8.32
C ASN A 180 14.95 9.87 6.88
N GLY A 181 14.65 8.67 6.39
CA GLY A 181 14.12 8.45 5.05
C GLY A 181 13.58 7.04 4.86
N LEU A 182 12.74 6.86 3.85
CA LEU A 182 12.23 5.56 3.43
C LEU A 182 12.95 5.09 2.17
N PRO A 183 13.28 3.79 2.00
CA PRO A 183 13.92 3.29 0.81
C PRO A 183 13.00 3.43 -0.41
N LYS A 184 13.41 4.23 -1.38
CA LYS A 184 12.63 4.55 -2.58
C LYS A 184 13.36 4.17 -3.85
N THR A 185 12.58 3.76 -4.85
CA THR A 185 13.07 3.68 -6.23
C THR A 185 13.32 5.08 -6.80
N ARG A 186 14.05 5.18 -7.92
CA ARG A 186 14.27 6.46 -8.64
C ARG A 186 12.97 7.15 -9.08
N SER A 187 11.86 6.41 -9.17
CA SER A 187 10.53 6.96 -9.47
C SER A 187 9.76 7.42 -8.21
N GLY A 188 10.39 7.39 -7.02
CA GLY A 188 9.79 7.82 -5.75
C GLY A 188 8.91 6.77 -5.07
N LYS A 189 8.83 5.54 -5.60
CA LYS A 189 8.03 4.46 -5.00
C LYS A 189 8.76 3.84 -3.82
N ILE A 190 8.10 3.79 -2.65
CA ILE A 190 8.62 3.13 -1.44
C ILE A 190 8.79 1.63 -1.68
N MET A 191 9.93 1.09 -1.30
CA MET A 191 10.25 -0.32 -1.44
C MET A 191 9.88 -1.12 -0.19
N ARG A 192 8.57 -1.31 0.04
CA ARG A 192 8.03 -2.02 1.21
C ARG A 192 8.60 -3.43 1.39
N ARG A 193 9.03 -4.08 0.31
CA ARG A 193 9.70 -5.37 0.38
C ARG A 193 10.96 -5.34 1.27
N ILE A 194 11.75 -4.29 1.18
CA ILE A 194 12.95 -4.11 2.01
C ILE A 194 12.54 -3.89 3.47
N LEU A 195 11.61 -2.98 3.72
CA LEU A 195 11.10 -2.66 5.06
C LEU A 195 10.49 -3.90 5.75
N ARG A 196 9.74 -4.71 5.01
CA ARG A 196 9.15 -5.96 5.53
C ARG A 196 10.22 -6.94 5.97
N LYS A 197 11.27 -7.13 5.17
CA LYS A 197 12.39 -8.01 5.53
C LYS A 197 13.12 -7.54 6.79
N ILE A 198 13.37 -6.24 6.90
CA ILE A 198 13.99 -5.67 8.09
C ILE A 198 13.09 -5.87 9.32
N ALA A 199 11.80 -5.58 9.22
CA ALA A 199 10.84 -5.78 10.31
C ALA A 199 10.74 -7.24 10.76
N SER A 200 10.99 -8.20 9.85
CA SER A 200 11.01 -9.65 10.12
C SER A 200 12.39 -10.18 10.52
N ASN A 201 13.41 -9.33 10.72
CA ASN A 201 14.79 -9.70 10.98
C ASN A 201 15.46 -10.56 9.86
N GLU A 202 14.96 -10.45 8.61
CA GLU A 202 15.50 -11.14 7.44
C GLU A 202 16.48 -10.26 6.68
N THR A 203 17.55 -9.80 7.35
CA THR A 203 18.48 -8.78 6.82
C THR A 203 19.56 -9.33 5.90
N GLU A 204 19.84 -10.64 5.91
CA GLU A 204 20.90 -11.26 5.10
C GLU A 204 20.68 -11.17 3.58
N ASN A 205 19.41 -11.09 3.15
CA ASN A 205 19.06 -11.03 1.73
C ASN A 205 17.94 -10.02 1.48
N LEU A 206 18.28 -8.74 1.42
CA LEU A 206 17.32 -7.69 1.08
C LEU A 206 16.93 -7.69 -0.41
N GLY A 207 17.60 -8.50 -1.24
CA GLY A 207 17.45 -8.55 -2.69
C GLY A 207 18.11 -7.36 -3.38
N ASP A 208 17.73 -7.08 -4.63
CA ASP A 208 18.32 -6.00 -5.41
C ASP A 208 18.00 -4.62 -4.80
N THR A 209 19.02 -3.94 -4.34
CA THR A 209 19.00 -2.57 -3.79
C THR A 209 19.65 -1.55 -4.73
N SER A 210 20.18 -1.97 -5.90
CA SER A 210 20.92 -1.11 -6.84
C SER A 210 20.05 -0.01 -7.47
N THR A 211 18.72 -0.19 -7.43
CA THR A 211 17.76 0.77 -8.00
C THR A 211 17.26 1.79 -6.98
N LEU A 212 17.74 1.74 -5.74
CA LEU A 212 17.37 2.70 -4.71
C LEU A 212 17.90 4.09 -5.02
N LEU A 213 17.08 5.09 -4.72
CA LEU A 213 17.47 6.51 -4.79
C LEU A 213 18.36 6.90 -3.60
N ASN A 214 18.06 6.32 -2.42
CA ASN A 214 18.67 6.63 -1.13
C ASN A 214 19.07 5.34 -0.38
N PRO A 215 20.07 4.59 -0.86
CA PRO A 215 20.44 3.30 -0.27
C PRO A 215 20.96 3.41 1.17
N GLU A 216 21.47 4.57 1.57
CA GLU A 216 22.01 4.85 2.91
C GLU A 216 20.95 4.72 4.01
N CYS A 217 19.69 5.02 3.73
CA CYS A 217 18.61 4.90 4.71
C CYS A 217 18.35 3.44 5.13
N VAL A 218 18.70 2.47 4.29
CA VAL A 218 18.51 1.04 4.60
C VAL A 218 19.38 0.63 5.78
N GLN A 219 20.63 1.05 5.81
CA GLN A 219 21.55 0.75 6.91
C GLN A 219 21.09 1.43 8.20
N GLU A 220 20.71 2.70 8.13
CA GLU A 220 20.16 3.44 9.28
C GLU A 220 18.93 2.75 9.87
N ILE A 221 18.01 2.29 9.02
CA ILE A 221 16.82 1.56 9.45
C ILE A 221 17.20 0.23 10.13
N MET A 222 18.16 -0.50 9.58
CA MET A 222 18.64 -1.77 10.16
C MET A 222 19.32 -1.59 11.51
N ASP A 223 20.12 -0.53 11.67
CA ASP A 223 20.83 -0.24 12.91
C ASP A 223 19.88 0.17 14.07
N ASN A 224 18.68 0.63 13.75
CA ASN A 224 17.68 1.12 14.71
C ASN A 224 16.40 0.26 14.75
N VAL A 225 16.45 -0.99 14.30
CA VAL A 225 15.28 -1.89 14.31
C VAL A 225 14.80 -2.14 15.76
N LEU A 226 13.46 -2.14 15.98
CA LEU A 226 12.83 -2.27 17.29
C LEU A 226 12.51 -3.73 17.63
#